data_a770017936c71e3078bceab52bc4ddaa
#
_entry.id   a770017936c71e3078bceab52bc4ddaa
#
_cell.length_a   1.000
_cell.length_b   1.000
_cell.length_c   1.000
_cell.angle_alpha   90.00
_cell.angle_beta   90.00
_cell.angle_gamma   90.00
#
_symmetry.space_group_name_H-M   'P 1'
#
loop_
_entity.id
_entity.type
_entity.pdbx_description
1 polymer ?
#
loop_
_entity_poly.entity_id
_entity_poly.type
_entity_poly.pdbx_seq_one_letter_code
_entity_poly.pdbx_strand_id
1 'polypeptide(L)'
;MINILIFGAPGAGKGTQATLLAEKYDFLHVSTGDLLRQEVALGSPLGQRAQAIMNRGDLVGDDIVVPLLDRALRHRSTLPDPDAAVDPWDRHRHGDPRRPEGCIIDGFPRTVSQAQTLEFMFTRLQRRIDLVVAIEVPRDELVRRIHERAAISGRADDTEEVIRHRIELYDQQTQPVLDYYRVSGLLVTVDGSQQIADTNNRICSAIDARIARKK
;
A
#
# COMPACT_ATOMS: atom_id res chain seq x y z
N MET A 1 -16.17 3.40 -8.60
CA MET A 1 -15.07 3.08 -7.66
C MET A 1 -13.83 2.67 -8.45
N ILE A 2 -12.66 3.23 -8.13
CA ILE A 2 -11.36 2.92 -8.74
C ILE A 2 -10.42 2.32 -7.69
N ASN A 3 -9.79 1.20 -8.01
CA ASN A 3 -8.87 0.53 -7.09
C ASN A 3 -7.46 0.56 -7.67
N ILE A 4 -6.53 1.11 -6.89
CA ILE A 4 -5.15 1.40 -7.30
C ILE A 4 -4.20 0.64 -6.42
N LEU A 5 -3.18 0.02 -7.02
CA LEU A 5 -2.02 -0.48 -6.31
C LEU A 5 -0.87 0.48 -6.49
N ILE A 6 -0.13 0.78 -5.42
CA ILE A 6 1.05 1.62 -5.49
C ILE A 6 2.29 0.82 -5.10
N PHE A 7 3.24 0.75 -6.02
CA PHE A 7 4.51 0.03 -5.89
C PHE A 7 5.70 0.98 -5.89
N GLY A 8 6.80 0.51 -5.39
CA GLY A 8 8.10 1.16 -5.35
C GLY A 8 8.93 0.61 -4.21
N ALA A 9 10.23 0.64 -4.34
CA ALA A 9 11.14 0.21 -3.29
C ALA A 9 10.93 0.98 -1.97
N PRO A 10 11.42 0.49 -0.84
CA PRO A 10 11.50 1.29 0.39
C PRO A 10 12.15 2.65 0.10
N GLY A 11 11.59 3.74 0.60
CA GLY A 11 12.08 5.10 0.32
C GLY A 11 11.55 5.76 -0.96
N ALA A 12 10.83 5.05 -1.83
CA ALA A 12 10.32 5.61 -3.10
C ALA A 12 9.20 6.66 -2.95
N GLY A 13 8.67 6.89 -1.74
CA GLY A 13 7.63 7.91 -1.51
C GLY A 13 6.19 7.42 -1.67
N LYS A 14 5.96 6.10 -1.74
CA LYS A 14 4.61 5.50 -1.90
C LYS A 14 3.57 6.07 -0.93
N GLY A 15 3.86 6.03 0.37
CA GLY A 15 2.92 6.51 1.40
C GLY A 15 2.59 7.99 1.24
N THR A 16 3.59 8.83 0.95
CA THR A 16 3.37 10.27 0.68
C THR A 16 2.44 10.48 -0.50
N GLN A 17 2.68 9.77 -1.60
CA GLN A 17 1.84 9.88 -2.80
C GLN A 17 0.43 9.31 -2.53
N ALA A 18 0.34 8.16 -1.85
CA ALA A 18 -0.95 7.56 -1.52
C ALA A 18 -1.82 8.47 -0.65
N THR A 19 -1.22 9.18 0.34
CA THR A 19 -1.93 10.16 1.17
C THR A 19 -2.47 11.34 0.33
N LEU A 20 -1.61 11.96 -0.49
CA LEU A 20 -2.02 13.06 -1.35
C LEU A 20 -3.13 12.67 -2.35
N LEU A 21 -3.05 11.48 -2.91
CA LEU A 21 -4.05 10.96 -3.83
C LEU A 21 -5.36 10.62 -3.12
N ALA A 22 -5.28 10.05 -1.91
CA ALA A 22 -6.45 9.74 -1.10
C ALA A 22 -7.23 11.02 -0.75
N GLU A 23 -6.54 12.08 -0.37
CA GLU A 23 -7.15 13.39 -0.10
C GLU A 23 -7.79 14.00 -1.35
N LYS A 24 -7.07 13.96 -2.49
CA LYS A 24 -7.54 14.59 -3.73
C LYS A 24 -8.76 13.92 -4.34
N TYR A 25 -8.82 12.59 -4.30
CA TYR A 25 -9.84 11.79 -4.99
C TYR A 25 -10.88 11.17 -4.06
N ASP A 26 -10.83 11.47 -2.77
CA ASP A 26 -11.66 10.82 -1.73
C ASP A 26 -11.51 9.27 -1.78
N PHE A 27 -10.26 8.80 -1.86
CA PHE A 27 -9.95 7.39 -1.88
C PHE A 27 -9.60 6.86 -0.49
N LEU A 28 -9.98 5.61 -0.22
CA LEU A 28 -9.48 4.89 0.93
C LEU A 28 -8.00 4.55 0.74
N HIS A 29 -7.13 5.04 1.60
CA HIS A 29 -5.73 4.60 1.67
C HIS A 29 -5.60 3.42 2.62
N VAL A 30 -5.15 2.27 2.13
CA VAL A 30 -4.87 1.05 2.90
C VAL A 30 -3.38 0.75 2.81
N SER A 31 -2.65 1.05 3.86
CA SER A 31 -1.23 0.73 3.99
C SER A 31 -1.05 -0.51 4.87
N THR A 32 -0.62 -1.63 4.29
CA THR A 32 -0.37 -2.85 5.07
C THR A 32 0.74 -2.67 6.10
N GLY A 33 1.73 -1.84 5.80
CA GLY A 33 2.76 -1.48 6.78
C GLY A 33 2.19 -0.73 7.99
N ASP A 34 1.21 0.16 7.79
CA ASP A 34 0.58 0.89 8.88
C ASP A 34 -0.38 0.00 9.67
N LEU A 35 -1.12 -0.89 8.98
CA LEU A 35 -1.93 -1.93 9.63
C LEU A 35 -1.09 -2.78 10.59
N LEU A 36 0.04 -3.26 10.12
CA LEU A 36 0.96 -4.06 10.95
C LEU A 36 1.54 -3.27 12.13
N ARG A 37 1.97 -2.02 11.90
CA ARG A 37 2.48 -1.15 12.98
C ARG A 37 1.44 -0.86 14.05
N GLN A 38 0.19 -0.76 13.68
CA GLN A 38 -0.89 -0.57 14.67
C GLN A 38 -1.12 -1.83 15.49
N GLU A 39 -1.14 -3.02 14.88
CA GLU A 39 -1.21 -4.27 15.64
C GLU A 39 -0.04 -4.40 16.63
N VAL A 40 1.17 -3.96 16.22
CA VAL A 40 2.34 -3.88 17.09
C VAL A 40 2.10 -2.91 18.25
N ALA A 41 1.59 -1.71 17.97
CA ALA A 41 1.32 -0.69 18.98
C ALA A 41 0.24 -1.12 19.98
N LEU A 42 -0.74 -1.92 19.54
CA LEU A 42 -1.77 -2.51 20.38
C LEU A 42 -1.26 -3.67 21.24
N GLY A 43 -0.05 -4.16 20.99
CA GLY A 43 0.52 -5.31 21.69
C GLY A 43 -0.24 -6.63 21.44
N SER A 44 -1.01 -6.71 20.36
CA SER A 44 -1.79 -7.91 20.02
C SER A 44 -0.87 -9.12 19.77
N PRO A 45 -1.34 -10.37 19.95
CA PRO A 45 -0.54 -11.56 19.62
C PRO A 45 -0.06 -11.58 18.17
N LEU A 46 -0.86 -11.03 17.25
CA LEU A 46 -0.52 -10.86 15.85
C LEU A 46 0.56 -9.79 15.67
N GLY A 47 0.44 -8.65 16.37
CA GLY A 47 1.42 -7.57 16.38
C GLY A 47 2.78 -8.02 16.90
N GLN A 48 2.82 -8.82 17.97
CA GLN A 48 4.07 -9.37 18.51
C GLN A 48 4.79 -10.28 17.49
N ARG A 49 4.04 -11.13 16.77
CA ARG A 49 4.60 -11.96 15.69
C ARG A 49 5.10 -11.11 14.52
N ALA A 50 4.33 -10.11 14.11
CA ALA A 50 4.68 -9.19 13.02
C ALA A 50 5.93 -8.36 13.37
N GLN A 51 6.06 -7.87 14.59
CA GLN A 51 7.17 -7.02 15.03
C GLN A 51 8.52 -7.69 14.83
N ALA A 52 8.67 -8.96 15.24
CA ALA A 52 9.92 -9.70 15.10
C ALA A 52 10.34 -9.85 13.63
N ILE A 53 9.39 -10.04 12.72
CA ILE A 53 9.61 -10.16 11.27
C ILE A 53 9.96 -8.78 10.68
N MET A 54 9.20 -7.74 11.02
CA MET A 54 9.42 -6.37 10.54
C MET A 54 10.78 -5.81 10.97
N ASN A 55 11.22 -6.09 12.20
CA ASN A 55 12.51 -5.63 12.72
C ASN A 55 13.72 -6.21 11.94
N ARG A 56 13.55 -7.38 11.32
CA ARG A 56 14.56 -7.96 10.42
C ARG A 56 14.43 -7.45 8.97
N GLY A 57 13.38 -6.71 8.66
CA GLY A 57 13.08 -6.24 7.30
C GLY A 57 12.45 -7.30 6.40
N ASP A 58 12.09 -8.46 6.95
CA ASP A 58 11.47 -9.55 6.23
C ASP A 58 10.02 -9.23 5.82
N LEU A 59 9.49 -9.99 4.85
CA LEU A 59 8.07 -9.91 4.50
C LEU A 59 7.24 -10.67 5.54
N VAL A 60 6.23 -9.99 6.06
CA VAL A 60 5.26 -10.62 6.96
C VAL A 60 4.39 -11.59 6.16
N GLY A 61 4.20 -12.80 6.70
CA GLY A 61 3.48 -13.89 6.03
C GLY A 61 2.02 -13.57 5.71
N ASP A 62 1.50 -14.29 4.74
CA ASP A 62 0.12 -14.12 4.25
C ASP A 62 -0.93 -14.42 5.33
N ASP A 63 -0.62 -15.34 6.26
CA ASP A 63 -1.44 -15.68 7.40
C ASP A 63 -1.70 -14.49 8.36
N ILE A 64 -0.87 -13.46 8.28
CA ILE A 64 -1.00 -12.22 9.06
C ILE A 64 -1.54 -11.08 8.18
N VAL A 65 -0.94 -10.86 7.00
CA VAL A 65 -1.23 -9.68 6.18
C VAL A 65 -2.60 -9.77 5.51
N VAL A 66 -2.97 -10.94 4.98
CA VAL A 66 -4.22 -11.11 4.21
C VAL A 66 -5.46 -10.88 5.08
N PRO A 67 -5.58 -11.43 6.30
CA PRO A 67 -6.72 -11.13 7.18
C PRO A 67 -6.84 -9.64 7.55
N LEU A 68 -5.71 -8.96 7.80
CA LEU A 68 -5.72 -7.52 8.11
C LEU A 68 -6.20 -6.70 6.92
N LEU A 69 -5.73 -7.03 5.72
CA LEU A 69 -6.14 -6.36 4.49
C LEU A 69 -7.62 -6.64 4.19
N ASP A 70 -8.08 -7.90 4.29
CA ASP A 70 -9.48 -8.27 4.07
C ASP A 70 -10.40 -7.49 5.03
N ARG A 71 -10.04 -7.42 6.31
CA ARG A 71 -10.75 -6.62 7.30
C ARG A 71 -10.81 -5.14 6.89
N ALA A 72 -9.67 -4.52 6.52
CA ALA A 72 -9.62 -3.12 6.11
C ALA A 72 -10.48 -2.83 4.87
N LEU A 73 -10.53 -3.76 3.92
CA LEU A 73 -11.33 -3.63 2.70
C LEU A 73 -12.83 -3.85 2.92
N ARG A 74 -13.22 -4.73 3.86
CA ARG A 74 -14.62 -5.05 4.18
C ARG A 74 -15.28 -3.98 5.03
N HIS A 75 -14.61 -3.43 6.01
CA HIS A 75 -15.20 -2.43 6.92
C HIS A 75 -15.76 -1.19 6.20
N ARG A 76 -15.37 -1.00 4.93
CA ARG A 76 -15.96 0.04 4.07
C ARG A 76 -16.75 -0.49 2.88
N SER A 77 -16.95 -1.81 2.80
CA SER A 77 -17.97 -2.38 1.94
C SER A 77 -19.25 -2.54 2.75
N THR A 78 -20.40 -2.36 2.13
CA THR A 78 -21.75 -2.31 2.74
C THR A 78 -22.24 -3.60 3.41
N LEU A 79 -21.40 -4.56 3.68
CA LEU A 79 -21.78 -5.75 4.41
C LEU A 79 -21.67 -5.46 5.91
N PRO A 80 -22.75 -5.63 6.71
CA PRO A 80 -22.65 -5.52 8.16
C PRO A 80 -21.67 -6.57 8.65
N ASP A 81 -20.65 -6.14 9.38
CA ASP A 81 -19.77 -7.05 10.10
C ASP A 81 -20.43 -7.37 11.43
N PRO A 82 -20.82 -8.63 11.67
CA PRO A 82 -21.44 -9.03 12.92
C PRO A 82 -20.53 -8.88 14.15
N ASP A 83 -19.21 -8.75 13.97
CA ASP A 83 -18.22 -8.65 15.04
C ASP A 83 -17.61 -7.25 15.19
N ALA A 84 -18.22 -6.22 14.61
CA ALA A 84 -17.72 -4.85 14.64
C ALA A 84 -17.72 -4.25 16.07
N ALA A 85 -16.78 -4.67 16.89
CA ALA A 85 -16.30 -3.85 18.00
C ALA A 85 -15.62 -2.61 17.41
N VAL A 86 -15.91 -1.44 17.99
CA VAL A 86 -15.47 -0.10 17.58
C VAL A 86 -14.05 -0.12 16.94
N ASP A 87 -14.01 0.08 15.63
CA ASP A 87 -12.77 0.03 14.85
C ASP A 87 -11.96 1.32 15.08
N PRO A 88 -10.71 1.24 15.61
CA PRO A 88 -9.85 2.42 15.75
C PRO A 88 -9.53 3.11 14.40
N TRP A 89 -9.81 2.44 13.27
CA TRP A 89 -9.60 2.94 11.90
C TRP A 89 -10.74 3.83 11.41
N ASP A 90 -11.81 3.96 12.16
CA ASP A 90 -13.00 4.67 11.75
C ASP A 90 -12.91 6.20 11.98
N ARG A 91 -11.76 6.79 11.68
CA ARG A 91 -11.61 8.26 11.75
C ARG A 91 -12.53 9.01 10.79
N HIS A 92 -13.04 8.33 9.77
CA HIS A 92 -13.97 8.91 8.80
C HIS A 92 -15.45 8.55 9.08
N ARG A 93 -15.74 7.80 10.15
CA ARG A 93 -17.11 7.39 10.51
C ARG A 93 -17.95 8.50 11.17
N HIS A 94 -17.31 9.52 11.69
CA HIS A 94 -18.05 10.61 12.35
C HIS A 94 -18.52 11.64 11.33
N GLY A 95 -19.57 11.30 10.57
CA GLY A 95 -20.43 12.25 9.91
C GLY A 95 -20.55 12.25 8.40
N ASP A 96 -19.76 11.47 7.65
CA ASP A 96 -19.90 11.40 6.19
C ASP A 96 -20.40 10.03 5.72
N PRO A 97 -21.66 9.91 5.29
CA PRO A 97 -22.22 8.68 4.76
C PRO A 97 -21.70 8.35 3.34
N ARG A 98 -20.83 9.19 2.75
CA ARG A 98 -20.30 8.96 1.41
C ARG A 98 -19.31 7.81 1.43
N ARG A 99 -19.47 6.92 0.47
CA ARG A 99 -18.50 5.85 0.20
C ARG A 99 -17.30 6.45 -0.50
N PRO A 100 -16.07 6.01 -0.18
CA PRO A 100 -14.90 6.45 -0.93
C PRO A 100 -15.07 6.08 -2.42
N GLU A 101 -14.68 6.99 -3.30
CA GLU A 101 -14.74 6.81 -4.76
C GLU A 101 -13.82 5.69 -5.27
N GLY A 102 -12.88 5.24 -4.41
CA GLY A 102 -11.94 4.19 -4.71
C GLY A 102 -11.07 3.78 -3.52
N CYS A 103 -10.08 2.94 -3.78
CA CYS A 103 -9.05 2.62 -2.78
C CYS A 103 -7.65 2.61 -3.39
N ILE A 104 -6.67 2.96 -2.56
CA ILE A 104 -5.24 2.83 -2.84
C ILE A 104 -4.66 1.83 -1.85
N ILE A 105 -4.03 0.78 -2.35
CA ILE A 105 -3.34 -0.23 -1.53
C ILE A 105 -1.84 0.02 -1.63
N ASP A 106 -1.20 0.25 -0.48
CA ASP A 106 0.25 0.43 -0.33
C ASP A 106 0.84 -0.74 0.47
N GLY A 107 1.92 -1.31 -0.07
CA GLY A 107 2.69 -2.36 0.59
C GLY A 107 2.15 -3.78 0.39
N PHE A 108 1.12 -3.96 -0.40
CA PHE A 108 0.58 -5.26 -0.84
C PHE A 108 0.02 -5.14 -2.26
N PRO A 109 0.17 -6.15 -3.14
CA PRO A 109 0.93 -7.38 -2.94
C PRO A 109 2.44 -7.18 -3.02
N ARG A 110 3.24 -8.09 -2.45
CA ARG A 110 4.70 -8.10 -2.56
C ARG A 110 5.26 -9.34 -3.25
N THR A 111 4.41 -10.31 -3.53
CA THR A 111 4.73 -11.51 -4.30
C THR A 111 3.63 -11.78 -5.33
N VAL A 112 3.94 -12.56 -6.37
CA VAL A 112 2.94 -12.93 -7.39
C VAL A 112 1.80 -13.74 -6.78
N SER A 113 2.06 -14.61 -5.82
CA SER A 113 1.02 -15.34 -5.08
C SER A 113 0.07 -14.40 -4.35
N GLN A 114 0.61 -13.36 -3.70
CA GLN A 114 -0.21 -12.33 -3.06
C GLN A 114 -1.03 -11.52 -4.08
N ALA A 115 -0.51 -11.28 -5.28
CA ALA A 115 -1.27 -10.61 -6.35
C ALA A 115 -2.51 -11.42 -6.75
N GLN A 116 -2.35 -12.72 -6.94
CA GLN A 116 -3.45 -13.63 -7.23
C GLN A 116 -4.47 -13.69 -6.08
N THR A 117 -4.00 -13.72 -4.83
CA THR A 117 -4.86 -13.68 -3.64
C THR A 117 -5.67 -12.37 -3.59
N LEU A 118 -5.05 -11.23 -3.88
CA LEU A 118 -5.73 -9.94 -3.91
C LEU A 118 -6.80 -9.87 -5.00
N GLU A 119 -6.51 -10.38 -6.19
CA GLU A 119 -7.49 -10.44 -7.29
C GLU A 119 -8.70 -11.30 -6.93
N PHE A 120 -8.46 -12.45 -6.27
CA PHE A 120 -9.53 -13.29 -5.75
C PHE A 120 -10.38 -12.56 -4.69
N MET A 121 -9.73 -11.86 -3.75
CA MET A 121 -10.43 -11.03 -2.75
C MET A 121 -11.28 -9.95 -3.42
N PHE A 122 -10.74 -9.24 -4.40
CA PHE A 122 -11.48 -8.22 -5.13
C PHE A 122 -12.66 -8.79 -5.92
N THR A 123 -12.48 -9.93 -6.56
CA THR A 123 -13.56 -10.62 -7.26
C THR A 123 -14.73 -10.95 -6.31
N ARG A 124 -14.43 -11.45 -5.11
CA ARG A 124 -15.46 -11.70 -4.07
C ARG A 124 -16.17 -10.43 -3.60
N LEU A 125 -15.49 -9.29 -3.64
CA LEU A 125 -16.05 -7.97 -3.31
C LEU A 125 -16.72 -7.30 -4.53
N GLN A 126 -16.84 -7.99 -5.66
CA GLN A 126 -17.31 -7.45 -6.95
C GLN A 126 -16.50 -6.22 -7.39
N ARG A 127 -15.22 -6.24 -7.13
CA ARG A 127 -14.24 -5.20 -7.47
C ARG A 127 -13.19 -5.76 -8.43
N ARG A 128 -12.37 -4.88 -8.97
CA ARG A 128 -11.17 -5.23 -9.75
C ARG A 128 -10.08 -4.20 -9.50
N ILE A 129 -8.84 -4.57 -9.79
CA ILE A 129 -7.72 -3.64 -9.85
C ILE A 129 -7.86 -2.86 -11.17
N ASP A 130 -7.78 -1.55 -11.10
CA ASP A 130 -7.96 -0.68 -12.26
C ASP A 130 -6.66 -0.04 -12.73
N LEU A 131 -5.72 0.19 -11.81
CA LEU A 131 -4.44 0.83 -12.10
C LEU A 131 -3.38 0.32 -11.14
N VAL A 132 -2.20 0.11 -11.65
CA VAL A 132 -1.00 -0.21 -10.88
C VAL A 132 0.03 0.87 -11.17
N VAL A 133 0.46 1.59 -10.15
CA VAL A 133 1.46 2.65 -10.24
C VAL A 133 2.76 2.15 -9.65
N ALA A 134 3.84 2.14 -10.42
CA ALA A 134 5.19 1.87 -9.96
C ALA A 134 5.98 3.19 -9.89
N ILE A 135 6.43 3.56 -8.69
CA ILE A 135 7.30 4.72 -8.47
C ILE A 135 8.74 4.23 -8.49
N GLU A 136 9.48 4.63 -9.52
CA GLU A 136 10.89 4.29 -9.69
C GLU A 136 11.77 5.42 -9.19
N VAL A 137 12.79 5.06 -8.40
CA VAL A 137 13.75 5.99 -7.81
C VAL A 137 15.13 5.32 -7.85
N PRO A 138 16.20 6.03 -8.23
CA PRO A 138 17.56 5.50 -8.18
C PRO A 138 17.94 4.99 -6.78
N ARG A 139 18.75 3.92 -6.74
CA ARG A 139 19.06 3.22 -5.48
C ARG A 139 19.73 4.12 -4.44
N ASP A 140 20.65 4.97 -4.88
CA ASP A 140 21.37 5.90 -4.00
C ASP A 140 20.40 6.90 -3.33
N GLU A 141 19.44 7.38 -4.10
CA GLU A 141 18.41 8.28 -3.62
C GLU A 141 17.45 7.58 -2.63
N LEU A 142 17.12 6.30 -2.87
CA LEU A 142 16.32 5.51 -1.91
C LEU A 142 17.01 5.43 -0.54
N VAL A 143 18.30 5.09 -0.53
CA VAL A 143 19.08 4.98 0.70
C VAL A 143 19.11 6.32 1.44
N ARG A 144 19.39 7.42 0.72
CA ARG A 144 19.38 8.77 1.29
C ARG A 144 18.03 9.10 1.95
N ARG A 145 16.92 8.90 1.24
CA ARG A 145 15.57 9.20 1.74
C ARG A 145 15.19 8.38 2.97
N ILE A 146 15.63 7.12 3.03
CA ILE A 146 15.33 6.29 4.19
C ILE A 146 16.13 6.75 5.41
N HIS A 147 17.40 7.13 5.25
CA HIS A 147 18.19 7.72 6.35
C HIS A 147 17.56 9.01 6.87
N GLU A 148 17.11 9.91 5.99
CA GLU A 148 16.42 11.13 6.38
C GLU A 148 15.10 10.81 7.14
N ARG A 149 14.35 9.81 6.66
CA ARG A 149 13.15 9.36 7.36
C ARG A 149 13.45 8.76 8.72
N ALA A 150 14.48 7.94 8.85
CA ALA A 150 14.89 7.32 10.11
C ALA A 150 15.16 8.36 11.19
N ALA A 151 15.84 9.46 10.83
CA ALA A 151 16.14 10.57 11.74
C ALA A 151 14.87 11.25 12.28
N ILE A 152 13.75 11.21 11.53
CA ILE A 152 12.51 11.88 11.90
C ILE A 152 11.52 10.92 12.56
N SER A 153 11.37 9.71 12.00
CA SER A 153 10.28 8.79 12.36
C SER A 153 10.60 7.85 13.51
N GLY A 154 11.89 7.67 13.87
CA GLY A 154 12.32 6.74 14.91
C GLY A 154 11.95 5.28 14.65
N ARG A 155 11.71 4.88 13.40
CA ARG A 155 11.33 3.51 13.05
C ARG A 155 12.49 2.55 13.31
N ALA A 156 12.24 1.50 14.08
CA ALA A 156 13.24 0.48 14.41
C ALA A 156 13.73 -0.33 13.19
N ASP A 157 12.92 -0.38 12.12
CA ASP A 157 13.19 -1.10 10.86
C ASP A 157 13.90 -0.24 9.79
N ASP A 158 14.46 0.92 10.18
CA ASP A 158 15.18 1.83 9.27
C ASP A 158 16.70 1.88 9.57
N THR A 159 17.31 0.77 10.02
CA THR A 159 18.78 0.62 10.10
C THR A 159 19.34 0.33 8.70
N GLU A 160 20.61 0.67 8.46
CA GLU A 160 21.25 0.51 7.14
C GLU A 160 21.19 -0.95 6.64
N GLU A 161 21.45 -1.92 7.52
CA GLU A 161 21.39 -3.34 7.21
C GLU A 161 19.98 -3.76 6.79
N VAL A 162 18.98 -3.38 7.57
CA VAL A 162 17.55 -3.68 7.30
C VAL A 162 17.09 -2.99 6.03
N ILE A 163 17.54 -1.76 5.75
CA ILE A 163 17.24 -1.04 4.52
C ILE A 163 17.76 -1.80 3.29
N ARG A 164 19.03 -2.22 3.31
CA ARG A 164 19.63 -2.97 2.21
C ARG A 164 18.88 -4.27 1.96
N HIS A 165 18.61 -5.02 3.01
CA HIS A 165 17.84 -6.26 2.94
C HIS A 165 16.44 -6.03 2.34
N ARG A 166 15.72 -5.00 2.74
CA ARG A 166 14.39 -4.67 2.21
C ARG A 166 14.42 -4.27 0.72
N ILE A 167 15.47 -3.58 0.27
CA ILE A 167 15.64 -3.26 -1.15
C ILE A 167 15.91 -4.54 -1.95
N GLU A 168 16.76 -5.44 -1.44
CA GLU A 168 17.03 -6.73 -2.09
C GLU A 168 15.77 -7.61 -2.16
N LEU A 169 14.99 -7.68 -1.08
CA LEU A 169 13.71 -8.40 -1.11
C LEU A 169 12.71 -7.80 -2.10
N TYR A 170 12.69 -6.46 -2.22
CA TYR A 170 11.87 -5.80 -3.22
C TYR A 170 12.27 -6.22 -4.63
N ASP A 171 13.56 -6.18 -4.95
CA ASP A 171 14.07 -6.54 -6.27
C ASP A 171 13.79 -8.02 -6.60
N GLN A 172 13.94 -8.92 -5.62
CA GLN A 172 13.78 -10.36 -5.83
C GLN A 172 12.32 -10.81 -5.87
N GLN A 173 11.46 -10.26 -5.03
CA GLN A 173 10.10 -10.78 -4.81
C GLN A 173 9.00 -9.85 -5.32
N THR A 174 9.20 -8.53 -5.21
CA THR A 174 8.16 -7.56 -5.56
C THR A 174 8.30 -7.07 -7.00
N GLN A 175 9.51 -6.94 -7.51
CA GLN A 175 9.71 -6.57 -8.92
C GLN A 175 8.98 -7.51 -9.90
N PRO A 176 8.97 -8.85 -9.73
CA PRO A 176 8.20 -9.76 -10.58
C PRO A 176 6.68 -9.51 -10.58
N VAL A 177 6.14 -8.90 -9.53
CA VAL A 177 4.72 -8.52 -9.47
C VAL A 177 4.40 -7.40 -10.48
N LEU A 178 5.35 -6.50 -10.73
CA LEU A 178 5.19 -5.45 -11.75
C LEU A 178 5.09 -6.06 -13.15
N ASP A 179 5.87 -7.11 -13.43
CA ASP A 179 5.79 -7.82 -14.71
C ASP A 179 4.44 -8.51 -14.88
N TYR A 180 3.94 -9.13 -13.81
CA TYR A 180 2.60 -9.71 -13.78
C TYR A 180 1.51 -8.69 -14.17
N TYR A 181 1.55 -7.48 -13.63
CA TYR A 181 0.58 -6.43 -13.96
C TYR A 181 0.88 -5.70 -15.28
N ARG A 182 2.12 -5.73 -15.76
CA ARG A 182 2.48 -5.19 -17.08
C ARG A 182 1.78 -5.95 -18.20
N VAL A 183 1.75 -7.28 -18.13
CA VAL A 183 1.06 -8.15 -19.10
C VAL A 183 -0.44 -7.83 -19.15
N SER A 184 -1.04 -7.45 -18.02
CA SER A 184 -2.46 -7.07 -17.94
C SER A 184 -2.76 -5.65 -18.46
N GLY A 185 -1.75 -4.87 -18.86
CA GLY A 185 -1.91 -3.48 -19.30
C GLY A 185 -2.37 -2.52 -18.19
N LEU A 186 -2.17 -2.89 -16.92
CA LEU A 186 -2.58 -2.09 -15.77
C LEU A 186 -1.44 -1.22 -15.23
N LEU A 187 -0.20 -1.54 -15.56
CA LEU A 187 1.00 -0.90 -15.00
C LEU A 187 1.28 0.45 -15.67
N VAL A 188 1.51 1.46 -14.83
CA VAL A 188 2.08 2.76 -15.20
C VAL A 188 3.29 3.02 -14.34
N THR A 189 4.43 3.31 -14.96
CA THR A 189 5.68 3.66 -14.26
C THR A 189 5.82 5.17 -14.19
N VAL A 190 6.21 5.68 -13.04
CA VAL A 190 6.41 7.11 -12.77
C VAL A 190 7.77 7.32 -12.12
N ASP A 191 8.53 8.28 -12.65
CA ASP A 191 9.79 8.73 -12.06
C ASP A 191 9.51 9.44 -10.71
N GLY A 192 9.98 8.82 -9.62
CA GLY A 192 9.87 9.32 -8.27
C GLY A 192 11.11 10.09 -7.79
N SER A 193 12.11 10.32 -8.64
CA SER A 193 13.29 11.13 -8.30
C SER A 193 13.00 12.63 -8.33
N GLN A 194 11.89 13.02 -8.95
CA GLN A 194 11.42 14.39 -9.07
C GLN A 194 10.82 14.93 -7.75
N GLN A 195 10.44 16.21 -7.75
CA GLN A 195 9.71 16.78 -6.61
C GLN A 195 8.40 16.03 -6.36
N ILE A 196 7.96 16.04 -5.09
CA ILE A 196 6.73 15.35 -4.65
C ILE A 196 5.54 15.76 -5.51
N ALA A 197 5.40 17.05 -5.82
CA ALA A 197 4.30 17.59 -6.62
C ALA A 197 4.33 17.09 -8.07
N ASP A 198 5.51 17.00 -8.70
CA ASP A 198 5.64 16.55 -10.08
C ASP A 198 5.32 15.05 -10.21
N THR A 199 5.82 14.25 -9.28
CA THR A 199 5.46 12.82 -9.19
C THR A 199 3.95 12.67 -8.99
N ASN A 200 3.35 13.46 -8.10
CA ASN A 200 1.91 13.44 -7.84
C ASN A 200 1.09 13.79 -9.08
N ASN A 201 1.47 14.85 -9.81
CA ASN A 201 0.78 15.27 -11.03
C ASN A 201 0.79 14.19 -12.12
N ARG A 202 1.91 13.46 -12.27
CA ARG A 202 2.00 12.34 -13.22
C ARG A 202 1.07 11.18 -12.83
N ILE A 203 1.02 10.85 -11.53
CA ILE A 203 0.11 9.81 -11.04
C ILE A 203 -1.34 10.25 -11.22
N CYS A 204 -1.68 11.50 -10.91
CA CYS A 204 -3.02 12.06 -11.13
C CYS A 204 -3.44 11.94 -12.59
N SER A 205 -2.56 12.28 -13.53
CA SER A 205 -2.85 12.16 -14.97
C SER A 205 -3.18 10.71 -15.38
N ALA A 206 -2.48 9.72 -14.80
CA ALA A 206 -2.78 8.32 -15.05
C ALA A 206 -4.13 7.89 -14.46
N ILE A 207 -4.47 8.38 -13.27
CA ILE A 207 -5.76 8.14 -12.62
C ILE A 207 -6.90 8.74 -13.44
N ASP A 208 -6.78 10.02 -13.84
CA ASP A 208 -7.79 10.76 -14.60
C ASP A 208 -8.07 10.07 -15.95
N ALA A 209 -7.01 9.62 -16.63
CA ALA A 209 -7.14 8.84 -17.86
C ALA A 209 -7.88 7.51 -17.65
N ARG A 210 -7.71 6.87 -16.48
CA ARG A 210 -8.41 5.62 -16.15
C ARG A 210 -9.87 5.87 -15.77
N ILE A 211 -10.16 6.97 -15.07
CA ILE A 211 -11.53 7.40 -14.75
C ILE A 211 -12.30 7.70 -16.03
N ALA A 212 -11.69 8.44 -16.96
CA ALA A 212 -12.32 8.79 -18.24
C ALA A 212 -12.72 7.57 -19.09
N ARG A 213 -11.93 6.48 -19.02
CA ARG A 213 -12.23 5.22 -19.76
C ARG A 213 -13.33 4.37 -19.10
N LYS A 214 -13.72 4.66 -17.87
CA LYS A 214 -14.81 3.94 -17.16
C LYS A 214 -16.18 4.59 -17.31
N LYS A 215 -16.23 5.83 -17.78
CA LYS A 215 -17.47 6.53 -18.15
C LYS A 215 -17.89 6.15 -19.56
#